data_e258065f902edf9ac68d9fa80b102340
#
_entry.id   e258065f902edf9ac68d9fa80b102340
#
_cell.length_a   1.000
_cell.length_b   1.000
_cell.length_c   1.000
_cell.angle_alpha   90.00
_cell.angle_beta   90.00
_cell.angle_gamma   90.00
#
_symmetry.space_group_name_H-M   'P 1'
#
loop_
_entity.id
_entity.type
_entity.pdbx_description
1 polymer ?
#
loop_
_entity_poly.entity_id
_entity_poly.type
_entity_poly.pdbx_seq_one_letter_code
_entity_poly.pdbx_strand_id
1 'polypeptide(L)'
;MKIIKTATILLTLIAGLGLGAAPLLCAQEHPLAKVNATVKASAIQIEMVQAGEVSPPAEFRVALYENLIQEMQKEGGFPKVFRDGDRNAADAPNLVILRTTVIGFKQGSELKRDVTTVGGATSITVRCQFTDTEGKVLLERNIEGRVRLIGDNLKATDDFAKKTAKLANENFSSDDKNSGYKNVI
;
A
#
# COMPACT_ATOMS: atom_id res chain seq x y z
N MET A 1 11.53 41.90 -60.53
CA MET A 1 10.39 42.80 -60.72
C MET A 1 9.57 42.79 -59.43
N LYS A 2 9.71 43.86 -58.66
CA LYS A 2 8.69 44.68 -57.96
C LYS A 2 7.73 43.84 -57.04
N ILE A 3 7.43 44.17 -55.81
CA ILE A 3 7.26 45.50 -55.14
C ILE A 3 7.27 45.24 -53.61
N ILE A 4 7.97 46.11 -52.92
CA ILE A 4 7.98 46.36 -51.48
C ILE A 4 6.64 46.94 -51.06
N LYS A 5 6.05 46.51 -49.94
CA LYS A 5 5.15 47.40 -49.16
C LYS A 5 5.44 47.25 -47.67
N THR A 6 6.05 48.26 -47.17
CA THR A 6 6.17 48.70 -45.78
C THR A 6 4.85 49.26 -45.26
N ALA A 7 4.50 48.97 -44.02
CA ALA A 7 3.64 49.78 -43.16
C ALA A 7 3.90 49.30 -41.70
N THR A 8 4.71 50.00 -40.93
CA THR A 8 4.46 51.14 -40.07
C THR A 8 3.60 50.86 -38.84
N ILE A 9 4.30 50.65 -37.74
CA ILE A 9 4.17 51.19 -36.36
C ILE A 9 2.75 51.41 -35.83
N LEU A 10 2.43 50.76 -34.71
CA LEU A 10 1.81 51.46 -33.58
C LEU A 10 2.27 50.84 -32.23
N LEU A 11 3.05 51.59 -31.52
CA LEU A 11 3.53 51.42 -30.17
C LEU A 11 2.40 51.81 -29.22
N THR A 12 1.84 50.86 -28.46
CA THR A 12 1.04 51.20 -27.28
C THR A 12 1.61 50.54 -26.05
N LEU A 13 2.30 51.39 -25.29
CA LEU A 13 2.78 51.14 -23.95
C LEU A 13 1.56 51.14 -23.01
N ILE A 14 1.19 50.02 -22.47
CA ILE A 14 0.26 49.92 -21.31
C ILE A 14 1.02 49.27 -20.17
N ALA A 15 1.46 50.15 -19.26
CA ALA A 15 1.92 49.76 -17.94
C ALA A 15 0.72 49.26 -17.12
N GLY A 16 0.58 47.93 -16.96
CA GLY A 16 -0.37 47.29 -16.06
C GLY A 16 0.39 46.59 -14.96
N LEU A 17 0.47 47.19 -13.77
CA LEU A 17 0.84 46.49 -12.54
C LEU A 17 -0.24 45.43 -12.25
N GLY A 18 -0.02 44.22 -12.71
CA GLY A 18 -0.81 43.08 -12.32
C GLY A 18 -0.10 42.33 -11.18
N LEU A 19 -0.56 42.54 -9.94
CA LEU A 19 -0.24 41.62 -8.85
C LEU A 19 -0.65 40.22 -9.27
N GLY A 20 0.33 39.40 -9.66
CA GLY A 20 0.13 37.99 -9.92
C GLY A 20 -0.11 37.27 -8.61
N ALA A 21 -1.37 37.02 -8.28
CA ALA A 21 -1.73 36.03 -7.29
C ALA A 21 -1.33 34.65 -7.82
N ALA A 22 -0.25 34.09 -7.31
CA ALA A 22 0.11 32.71 -7.54
C ALA A 22 -1.05 31.84 -7.03
N PRO A 23 -1.58 30.88 -7.81
CA PRO A 23 -2.50 29.91 -7.27
C PRO A 23 -1.73 29.06 -6.27
N LEU A 24 -2.08 29.21 -4.97
CA LEU A 24 -1.77 28.21 -3.95
C LEU A 24 -2.35 26.90 -4.43
N LEU A 25 -1.49 25.99 -4.91
CA LEU A 25 -1.85 24.59 -5.04
C LEU A 25 -2.16 24.09 -3.63
N CYS A 26 -3.42 24.15 -3.24
CA CYS A 26 -3.92 23.40 -2.11
C CYS A 26 -3.64 21.94 -2.43
N ALA A 27 -2.62 21.38 -1.79
CA ALA A 27 -2.53 19.95 -1.61
C ALA A 27 -3.81 19.53 -0.87
N GLN A 28 -4.77 19.00 -1.61
CA GLN A 28 -5.92 18.34 -1.01
C GLN A 28 -5.38 17.10 -0.31
N GLU A 29 -5.13 17.24 0.99
CA GLU A 29 -5.09 16.11 1.87
C GLU A 29 -6.46 15.44 1.76
N HIS A 30 -6.52 14.33 1.04
CA HIS A 30 -7.70 13.48 1.06
C HIS A 30 -7.86 13.00 2.50
N PRO A 31 -8.92 13.39 3.20
CA PRO A 31 -9.18 12.85 4.52
C PRO A 31 -9.40 11.35 4.33
N LEU A 32 -8.53 10.57 4.97
CA LEU A 32 -8.66 9.12 5.06
C LEU A 32 -10.06 8.81 5.58
N ALA A 33 -10.94 8.41 4.70
CA ALA A 33 -12.28 8.00 5.05
C ALA A 33 -12.18 6.88 6.08
N LYS A 34 -12.63 7.13 7.31
CA LYS A 34 -12.88 6.09 8.29
C LYS A 34 -14.08 5.30 7.77
N VAL A 35 -13.82 4.22 7.06
CA VAL A 35 -14.85 3.26 6.72
C VAL A 35 -15.19 2.49 8.00
N ASN A 36 -16.23 2.93 8.69
CA ASN A 36 -16.73 2.26 9.89
C ASN A 36 -17.64 1.05 9.58
N ALA A 37 -17.69 0.63 8.32
CA ALA A 37 -18.43 -0.56 7.91
C ALA A 37 -17.43 -1.64 7.53
N THR A 38 -17.49 -2.78 8.21
CA THR A 38 -16.73 -3.97 7.81
C THR A 38 -17.19 -4.41 6.43
N VAL A 39 -16.28 -4.46 5.48
CA VAL A 39 -16.57 -4.88 4.11
C VAL A 39 -16.64 -6.42 4.09
N LYS A 40 -17.71 -6.97 3.51
CA LYS A 40 -17.83 -8.41 3.32
C LYS A 40 -16.83 -8.87 2.27
N ALA A 41 -16.01 -9.86 2.62
CA ALA A 41 -15.03 -10.45 1.75
C ALA A 41 -14.86 -11.95 2.07
N SER A 42 -14.99 -12.80 1.07
CA SER A 42 -14.84 -14.24 1.22
C SER A 42 -13.50 -14.77 0.73
N ALA A 43 -12.77 -13.94 0.00
CA ALA A 43 -11.46 -14.28 -0.54
C ALA A 43 -10.57 -13.05 -0.67
N ILE A 44 -9.27 -13.28 -0.63
CA ILE A 44 -8.25 -12.27 -0.94
C ILE A 44 -7.25 -12.83 -1.93
N GLN A 45 -6.89 -12.05 -2.93
CA GLN A 45 -5.76 -12.30 -3.81
C GLN A 45 -4.63 -11.33 -3.46
N ILE A 46 -3.42 -11.84 -3.29
CA ILE A 46 -2.25 -11.04 -2.98
C ILE A 46 -1.39 -10.95 -4.24
N GLU A 47 -1.30 -9.75 -4.80
CA GLU A 47 -0.44 -9.48 -5.95
C GLU A 47 1.04 -9.44 -5.54
N MET A 48 1.94 -9.71 -6.51
CA MET A 48 3.38 -9.61 -6.29
C MET A 48 3.77 -8.20 -5.81
N VAL A 49 4.71 -8.17 -4.86
CA VAL A 49 5.19 -6.93 -4.25
C VAL A 49 5.88 -6.05 -5.29
N GLN A 50 5.39 -4.83 -5.42
CA GLN A 50 5.94 -3.84 -6.33
C GLN A 50 7.01 -2.99 -5.64
N ALA A 51 8.07 -2.67 -6.38
CA ALA A 51 9.03 -1.63 -5.99
C ALA A 51 8.42 -0.28 -6.37
N GLY A 52 8.32 0.63 -5.39
CA GLY A 52 7.94 2.02 -5.63
C GLY A 52 9.19 2.89 -5.86
N GLU A 53 9.29 3.97 -5.10
CA GLU A 53 10.47 4.86 -5.13
C GLU A 53 11.73 4.16 -4.61
N VAL A 54 11.57 3.12 -3.81
CA VAL A 54 12.67 2.36 -3.20
C VAL A 54 12.56 0.89 -3.64
N SER A 55 13.70 0.34 -4.09
CA SER A 55 13.79 -1.07 -4.48
C SER A 55 14.63 -1.84 -3.46
N PRO A 56 14.02 -2.54 -2.50
CA PRO A 56 14.75 -3.41 -1.60
C PRO A 56 15.33 -4.61 -2.35
N PRO A 57 16.33 -5.31 -1.80
CA PRO A 57 16.86 -6.54 -2.35
C PRO A 57 15.76 -7.57 -2.66
N ALA A 58 15.99 -8.41 -3.68
CA ALA A 58 14.99 -9.38 -4.13
C ALA A 58 14.53 -10.31 -3.00
N GLU A 59 15.44 -10.71 -2.13
CA GLU A 59 15.15 -11.54 -0.94
C GLU A 59 14.08 -10.92 -0.04
N PHE A 60 14.14 -9.60 0.19
CA PHE A 60 13.13 -8.89 0.98
C PHE A 60 11.77 -8.88 0.28
N ARG A 61 11.73 -8.72 -1.04
CA ARG A 61 10.46 -8.71 -1.77
C ARG A 61 9.80 -10.08 -1.76
N VAL A 62 10.61 -11.14 -1.93
CA VAL A 62 10.12 -12.51 -1.85
C VAL A 62 9.64 -12.84 -0.44
N ALA A 63 10.46 -12.54 0.59
CA ALA A 63 10.08 -12.78 1.98
C ALA A 63 8.81 -11.99 2.38
N LEU A 64 8.67 -10.77 1.89
CA LEU A 64 7.51 -9.93 2.14
C LEU A 64 6.23 -10.55 1.55
N TYR A 65 6.31 -11.04 0.32
CA TYR A 65 5.20 -11.72 -0.36
C TYR A 65 4.82 -13.02 0.34
N GLU A 66 5.79 -13.89 0.64
CA GLU A 66 5.54 -15.18 1.28
C GLU A 66 5.00 -15.03 2.71
N ASN A 67 5.55 -14.11 3.49
CA ASN A 67 5.06 -13.82 4.84
C ASN A 67 3.63 -13.25 4.81
N LEU A 68 3.31 -12.40 3.82
CA LEU A 68 1.94 -11.93 3.63
C LEU A 68 0.96 -13.07 3.38
N ILE A 69 1.31 -14.01 2.48
CA ILE A 69 0.48 -15.19 2.20
C ILE A 69 0.25 -15.97 3.49
N GLN A 70 1.32 -16.30 4.23
CA GLN A 70 1.24 -17.09 5.45
C GLN A 70 0.40 -16.41 6.53
N GLU A 71 0.68 -15.15 6.84
CA GLU A 71 -0.05 -14.44 7.90
C GLU A 71 -1.50 -14.15 7.50
N MET A 72 -1.77 -13.92 6.22
CA MET A 72 -3.13 -13.72 5.74
C MET A 72 -3.96 -15.01 5.84
N GLN A 73 -3.36 -16.17 5.54
CA GLN A 73 -4.00 -17.47 5.73
C GLN A 73 -4.28 -17.76 7.21
N LYS A 74 -3.38 -17.35 8.10
CA LYS A 74 -3.45 -17.65 9.52
C LYS A 74 -4.39 -16.71 10.27
N GLU A 75 -4.31 -15.41 10.02
CA GLU A 75 -4.95 -14.38 10.85
C GLU A 75 -5.77 -13.35 10.05
N GLY A 76 -5.71 -13.39 8.73
CA GLY A 76 -6.31 -12.34 7.88
C GLY A 76 -7.84 -12.35 7.81
N GLY A 77 -8.49 -13.39 8.32
CA GLY A 77 -9.96 -13.47 8.38
C GLY A 77 -10.63 -13.85 7.06
N PHE A 78 -9.87 -14.23 6.04
CA PHE A 78 -10.39 -14.69 4.75
C PHE A 78 -10.42 -16.23 4.68
N PRO A 79 -11.57 -16.83 4.28
CA PRO A 79 -11.66 -18.28 4.05
C PRO A 79 -10.72 -18.79 2.96
N LYS A 80 -10.43 -17.93 1.96
CA LYS A 80 -9.56 -18.29 0.83
C LYS A 80 -8.53 -17.19 0.60
N VAL A 81 -7.27 -17.60 0.44
CA VAL A 81 -6.14 -16.72 0.09
C VAL A 81 -5.51 -17.23 -1.19
N PHE A 82 -5.54 -16.40 -2.22
CA PHE A 82 -4.99 -16.69 -3.53
C PHE A 82 -3.67 -15.96 -3.74
N ARG A 83 -2.78 -16.59 -4.48
CA ARG A 83 -1.54 -16.00 -4.97
C ARG A 83 -1.79 -15.17 -6.22
N ASP A 84 -0.85 -14.34 -6.57
CA ASP A 84 -0.84 -13.63 -7.85
C ASP A 84 -0.89 -14.63 -9.02
N GLY A 85 -1.77 -14.34 -9.99
CA GLY A 85 -1.97 -15.19 -11.17
C GLY A 85 -2.75 -16.48 -10.93
N ASP A 86 -3.30 -16.71 -9.75
CA ASP A 86 -4.17 -17.87 -9.49
C ASP A 86 -5.50 -17.70 -10.24
N ARG A 87 -5.77 -18.59 -11.20
CA ARG A 87 -6.98 -18.54 -12.03
C ARG A 87 -8.27 -18.75 -11.23
N ASN A 88 -8.21 -19.47 -10.12
CA ASN A 88 -9.38 -19.70 -9.28
C ASN A 88 -9.83 -18.45 -8.51
N ALA A 89 -9.00 -17.41 -8.48
CA ALA A 89 -9.36 -16.15 -7.85
C ALA A 89 -10.48 -15.44 -8.61
N ALA A 90 -10.51 -15.55 -9.94
CA ALA A 90 -11.50 -14.86 -10.79
C ALA A 90 -12.95 -15.26 -10.50
N ASP A 91 -13.16 -16.52 -10.05
CA ASP A 91 -14.49 -17.06 -9.75
C ASP A 91 -14.88 -16.89 -8.27
N ALA A 92 -14.01 -16.28 -7.45
CA ALA A 92 -14.28 -16.12 -6.03
C ALA A 92 -15.26 -14.96 -5.78
N PRO A 93 -16.38 -15.19 -5.08
CA PRO A 93 -17.31 -14.14 -4.74
C PRO A 93 -16.66 -13.16 -3.73
N ASN A 94 -17.02 -11.88 -3.80
CA ASN A 94 -16.52 -10.86 -2.89
C ASN A 94 -14.98 -10.88 -2.73
N LEU A 95 -14.26 -11.05 -3.85
CA LEU A 95 -12.82 -11.05 -3.89
C LEU A 95 -12.26 -9.67 -3.57
N VAL A 96 -11.32 -9.61 -2.65
CA VAL A 96 -10.48 -8.45 -2.37
C VAL A 96 -9.10 -8.68 -2.97
N ILE A 97 -8.54 -7.67 -3.62
CA ILE A 97 -7.19 -7.72 -4.19
C ILE A 97 -6.29 -6.84 -3.33
N LEU A 98 -5.22 -7.42 -2.78
CA LEU A 98 -4.19 -6.68 -2.05
C LEU A 98 -3.01 -6.38 -2.94
N ARG A 99 -2.79 -5.09 -3.18
CA ARG A 99 -1.61 -4.53 -3.85
C ARG A 99 -0.67 -3.94 -2.83
N THR A 100 0.60 -4.28 -2.95
CA THR A 100 1.65 -3.80 -2.04
C THR A 100 2.76 -3.12 -2.81
N THR A 101 3.14 -1.90 -2.38
CA THR A 101 4.22 -1.12 -2.98
C THR A 101 5.18 -0.68 -1.90
N VAL A 102 6.46 -1.02 -2.05
CA VAL A 102 7.49 -0.59 -1.10
C VAL A 102 7.80 0.89 -1.33
N ILE A 103 7.56 1.70 -0.31
CA ILE A 103 7.79 3.16 -0.34
C ILE A 103 8.92 3.61 0.57
N GLY A 104 9.41 2.74 1.44
CA GLY A 104 10.55 3.02 2.29
C GLY A 104 11.30 1.75 2.69
N PHE A 105 12.61 1.80 2.69
CA PHE A 105 13.47 0.70 3.12
C PHE A 105 14.74 1.23 3.79
N LYS A 106 15.02 0.72 4.97
CA LYS A 106 16.25 0.98 5.70
C LYS A 106 16.80 -0.33 6.23
N GLN A 107 17.91 -0.76 5.65
CA GLN A 107 18.61 -1.94 6.12
C GLN A 107 19.49 -1.57 7.32
N GLY A 108 19.30 -2.25 8.43
CA GLY A 108 20.12 -2.12 9.62
C GLY A 108 21.31 -3.09 9.59
N SER A 109 22.15 -2.98 10.61
CA SER A 109 23.28 -3.89 10.82
C SER A 109 22.93 -4.88 11.91
N GLU A 110 22.97 -6.17 11.59
CA GLU A 110 22.77 -7.25 12.56
C GLU A 110 23.81 -7.20 13.66
N LEU A 111 25.07 -7.01 13.29
CA LEU A 111 26.17 -6.90 14.25
C LEU A 111 25.96 -5.75 15.26
N LYS A 112 25.40 -4.62 14.81
CA LYS A 112 25.10 -3.52 15.73
C LYS A 112 23.95 -3.85 16.68
N ARG A 113 22.96 -4.65 16.24
CA ARG A 113 21.86 -5.08 17.09
C ARG A 113 22.32 -6.03 18.20
N ASP A 114 23.29 -6.89 17.90
CA ASP A 114 23.82 -7.87 18.87
C ASP A 114 24.67 -7.22 19.97
N VAL A 115 25.27 -6.06 19.68
CA VAL A 115 26.20 -5.37 20.60
C VAL A 115 25.52 -4.19 21.30
N THR A 116 24.55 -3.52 20.65
CA THR A 116 23.94 -2.31 21.23
C THR A 116 22.43 -2.34 21.05
N THR A 117 21.71 -1.89 22.08
CA THR A 117 20.25 -1.70 22.03
C THR A 117 19.84 -0.49 21.19
N VAL A 118 20.79 0.35 20.80
CA VAL A 118 20.58 1.60 20.05
C VAL A 118 21.29 1.50 18.70
N GLY A 119 20.52 1.48 17.63
CA GLY A 119 21.05 1.41 16.26
C GLY A 119 20.96 0.00 15.66
N GLY A 120 21.10 -0.08 14.34
CA GLY A 120 21.03 -1.35 13.61
C GLY A 120 19.62 -1.84 13.25
N ALA A 121 18.57 -1.09 13.56
CA ALA A 121 17.21 -1.46 13.20
C ALA A 121 17.02 -1.51 11.67
N THR A 122 16.41 -2.60 11.19
CA THR A 122 15.89 -2.69 9.82
C THR A 122 14.41 -2.30 9.82
N SER A 123 14.00 -1.48 8.86
CA SER A 123 12.60 -1.14 8.66
C SER A 123 12.23 -1.16 7.19
N ILE A 124 10.99 -1.55 6.91
CA ILE A 124 10.38 -1.51 5.59
C ILE A 124 9.01 -0.85 5.72
N THR A 125 8.75 0.15 4.87
CA THR A 125 7.43 0.80 4.80
C THR A 125 6.79 0.44 3.48
N VAL A 126 5.57 -0.08 3.56
CA VAL A 126 4.83 -0.58 2.41
C VAL A 126 3.46 0.06 2.38
N ARG A 127 3.09 0.59 1.22
CA ARG A 127 1.72 1.01 0.93
C ARG A 127 0.91 -0.23 0.60
N CYS A 128 -0.16 -0.45 1.34
CA CYS A 128 -1.12 -1.52 1.15
C CYS A 128 -2.42 -0.93 0.63
N GLN A 129 -2.86 -1.35 -0.55
CA GLN A 129 -4.15 -1.01 -1.13
C GLN A 129 -4.99 -2.27 -1.25
N PHE A 130 -6.14 -2.28 -0.61
CA PHE A 130 -7.16 -3.32 -0.77
C PHE A 130 -8.20 -2.78 -1.74
N THR A 131 -8.40 -3.47 -2.85
CA THR A 131 -9.36 -3.07 -3.89
C THR A 131 -10.38 -4.18 -4.13
N ASP A 132 -11.53 -3.84 -4.69
CA ASP A 132 -12.41 -4.82 -5.29
C ASP A 132 -11.93 -5.23 -6.69
N THR A 133 -12.69 -6.11 -7.35
CA THR A 133 -12.41 -6.58 -8.72
C THR A 133 -12.57 -5.51 -9.79
N GLU A 134 -13.27 -4.41 -9.49
CA GLU A 134 -13.44 -3.26 -10.39
C GLU A 134 -12.31 -2.25 -10.23
N GLY A 135 -11.40 -2.48 -9.27
CA GLY A 135 -10.26 -1.60 -8.97
C GLY A 135 -10.59 -0.44 -8.02
N LYS A 136 -11.79 -0.42 -7.44
CA LYS A 136 -12.15 0.57 -6.42
C LYS A 136 -11.40 0.30 -5.14
N VAL A 137 -10.74 1.31 -4.61
CA VAL A 137 -10.00 1.22 -3.33
C VAL A 137 -10.98 1.14 -2.17
N LEU A 138 -10.94 0.02 -1.45
CA LEU A 138 -11.72 -0.23 -0.24
C LEU A 138 -11.00 0.26 1.01
N LEU A 139 -9.68 0.07 1.05
CA LEU A 139 -8.82 0.49 2.15
C LEU A 139 -7.40 0.74 1.64
N GLU A 140 -6.78 1.82 2.09
CA GLU A 140 -5.37 2.11 1.85
C GLU A 140 -4.67 2.48 3.15
N ARG A 141 -3.49 1.91 3.40
CA ARG A 141 -2.63 2.22 4.56
C ARG A 141 -1.17 2.05 4.23
N ASN A 142 -0.35 2.89 4.83
CA ASN A 142 1.08 2.69 4.90
C ASN A 142 1.40 1.93 6.19
N ILE A 143 2.02 0.77 6.05
CA ILE A 143 2.34 -0.12 7.17
C ILE A 143 3.85 -0.25 7.24
N GLU A 144 4.39 -0.11 8.45
CA GLU A 144 5.81 -0.28 8.69
C GLU A 144 6.09 -1.57 9.44
N GLY A 145 6.96 -2.40 8.85
CA GLY A 145 7.59 -3.54 9.52
C GLY A 145 8.96 -3.18 10.04
N ARG A 146 9.30 -3.65 11.25
CA ARG A 146 10.57 -3.34 11.91
C ARG A 146 11.14 -4.54 12.64
N VAL A 147 12.48 -4.65 12.61
CA VAL A 147 13.24 -5.45 13.57
C VAL A 147 14.21 -4.54 14.33
N ARG A 148 14.12 -4.56 15.66
CA ARG A 148 14.87 -3.63 16.52
C ARG A 148 15.97 -4.30 17.34
N LEU A 149 15.70 -5.48 17.86
CA LEU A 149 16.56 -6.15 18.82
C LEU A 149 17.32 -7.32 18.20
N ILE A 150 16.90 -8.54 18.46
CA ILE A 150 17.57 -9.75 18.01
C ILE A 150 16.89 -10.31 16.77
N GLY A 151 17.67 -10.70 15.79
CA GLY A 151 17.22 -11.46 14.64
C GLY A 151 17.66 -10.91 13.29
N ASP A 152 17.40 -11.73 12.29
CA ASP A 152 17.63 -11.45 10.88
C ASP A 152 16.87 -10.19 10.42
N ASN A 153 17.43 -9.51 9.45
CA ASN A 153 16.83 -8.35 8.81
C ASN A 153 15.45 -8.67 8.20
N LEU A 154 15.25 -9.89 7.72
CA LEU A 154 13.99 -10.36 7.13
C LEU A 154 12.83 -10.41 8.14
N LYS A 155 13.10 -10.42 9.46
CA LYS A 155 12.02 -10.28 10.46
C LYS A 155 11.22 -8.99 10.35
N ALA A 156 11.75 -7.98 9.68
CA ALA A 156 10.97 -6.77 9.37
C ALA A 156 9.80 -7.06 8.42
N THR A 157 9.95 -8.04 7.53
CA THR A 157 8.87 -8.45 6.61
C THR A 157 7.81 -9.28 7.32
N ASP A 158 8.18 -10.09 8.32
CA ASP A 158 7.27 -10.83 9.18
C ASP A 158 6.42 -9.87 10.06
N ASP A 159 7.05 -8.89 10.71
CA ASP A 159 6.34 -7.87 11.50
C ASP A 159 5.36 -7.07 10.63
N PHE A 160 5.76 -6.72 9.41
CA PHE A 160 4.87 -6.08 8.42
C PHE A 160 3.67 -6.98 8.09
N ALA A 161 3.91 -8.25 7.77
CA ALA A 161 2.86 -9.19 7.35
C ALA A 161 1.81 -9.39 8.45
N LYS A 162 2.24 -9.56 9.72
CA LYS A 162 1.34 -9.65 10.88
C LYS A 162 0.46 -8.42 11.05
N LYS A 163 1.04 -7.23 10.93
CA LYS A 163 0.28 -5.98 11.02
C LYS A 163 -0.74 -5.85 9.89
N THR A 164 -0.36 -6.28 8.68
CA THR A 164 -1.25 -6.23 7.51
C THR A 164 -2.39 -7.23 7.65
N ALA A 165 -2.13 -8.46 8.11
CA ALA A 165 -3.16 -9.46 8.34
C ALA A 165 -4.14 -9.02 9.44
N LYS A 166 -3.64 -8.43 10.52
CA LYS A 166 -4.47 -7.84 11.57
C LYS A 166 -5.36 -6.73 11.03
N LEU A 167 -4.80 -5.79 10.26
CA LEU A 167 -5.56 -4.72 9.63
C LEU A 167 -6.66 -5.28 8.72
N ALA A 168 -6.35 -6.31 7.94
CA ALA A 168 -7.32 -6.97 7.08
C ALA A 168 -8.46 -7.62 7.88
N ASN A 169 -8.14 -8.36 8.94
CA ASN A 169 -9.13 -8.99 9.81
C ASN A 169 -10.05 -7.98 10.52
N GLU A 170 -9.55 -6.78 10.83
CA GLU A 170 -10.33 -5.72 11.46
C GLU A 170 -11.30 -5.02 10.49
N ASN A 171 -10.99 -4.98 9.20
CA ASN A 171 -11.76 -4.22 8.22
C ASN A 171 -12.58 -5.08 7.27
N PHE A 172 -12.28 -6.37 7.18
CA PHE A 172 -13.00 -7.32 6.32
C PHE A 172 -13.57 -8.46 7.17
N SER A 173 -14.79 -8.90 6.86
CA SER A 173 -15.43 -10.04 7.51
C SER A 173 -15.86 -11.07 6.48
N SER A 174 -15.62 -12.34 6.77
CA SER A 174 -16.24 -13.44 6.03
C SER A 174 -17.71 -13.61 6.46
N ASP A 175 -18.57 -13.99 5.52
CA ASP A 175 -19.96 -14.31 5.81
C ASP A 175 -20.09 -15.46 6.84
N ASP A 176 -19.07 -16.32 6.97
CA ASP A 176 -19.07 -17.47 7.87
C ASP A 176 -18.92 -17.11 9.37
N LYS A 177 -18.41 -15.91 9.71
CA LYS A 177 -18.31 -15.52 11.13
C LYS A 177 -19.67 -15.36 11.82
N ASN A 178 -20.77 -15.29 11.07
CA ASN A 178 -22.12 -15.14 11.61
C ASN A 178 -22.90 -16.46 11.67
N SER A 179 -22.34 -17.57 11.20
CA SER A 179 -22.89 -18.90 11.38
C SER A 179 -22.44 -19.45 12.72
N GLY A 180 -22.97 -18.87 13.79
CA GLY A 180 -22.86 -19.44 15.12
C GLY A 180 -23.54 -20.82 15.12
N TYR A 181 -22.75 -21.87 15.00
CA TYR A 181 -23.19 -23.20 15.43
C TYR A 181 -23.47 -23.11 16.94
N LYS A 182 -24.71 -22.77 17.28
CA LYS A 182 -25.29 -23.19 18.55
C LYS A 182 -25.36 -24.73 18.48
N ASN A 183 -24.34 -25.39 19.04
CA ASN A 183 -24.48 -26.79 19.40
C ASN A 183 -25.68 -26.90 20.34
N VAL A 184 -26.80 -27.34 19.80
CA VAL A 184 -27.92 -27.85 20.58
C VAL A 184 -27.54 -29.29 20.90
N ILE A 185 -27.20 -29.49 22.16
CA ILE A 185 -27.12 -30.82 22.80
C ILE A 185 -28.55 -31.26 23.12
#